data_342f562e68d92da91e83dd8376731e17
#
_entry.id   342f562e68d92da91e83dd8376731e17
#
_cell.length_a   1.000
_cell.length_b   1.000
_cell.length_c   1.000
_cell.angle_alpha   90.00
_cell.angle_beta   90.00
_cell.angle_gamma   90.00
#
_symmetry.space_group_name_H-M   'P 1'
#
loop_
_entity.id
_entity.type
_entity.pdbx_description
1 polymer ?
#
loop_
_entity_poly.entity_id
_entity_poly.type
_entity_poly.pdbx_seq_one_letter_code
_entity_poly.pdbx_strand_id
1 'polypeptide(L)'
;GQADLFLSGYLGIDFISKGQAVYRLLDAVVTFHRGLPVPGDVIRYDIKIDEFFRQDQTYLFRFSFEGTVNGEPLLSMQNGCAGFFTEEEVRNSGGIILTEDEVKPQSGIVPDDWQPLVPMDAERYDESGLAALRRGDPGACFGKLFSGIQLPPSQRLPGGRMALIDRVLSLDPAGGRYGLGTIRAEADIHPDDWFLTCHFVDDMVMPGTLMYECCAHTLRIYLQRMGWISDRPEVVYEPVIDRQAVLKCRGPVTPATRHVVYEVEIRELGFNPEPYAIADAHMYADGHRIVMFQGMTMKMTGMDRGALENFWAMRPETGPSPAKDMDIPSSPNVEFSRDQLIEFATGLPSKAFGPPYRPFDQERFIARLPAPPY
;
A
#
# COMPACT_ATOMS: atom_id res chain seq x y z
N GLY A 1 -9.76 -18.02 -3.45
CA GLY A 1 -11.08 -17.55 -2.99
C GLY A 1 -12.22 -18.31 -3.63
N GLN A 2 -12.42 -18.25 -4.96
CA GLN A 2 -13.56 -18.91 -5.62
C GLN A 2 -13.59 -20.43 -5.41
N ALA A 3 -12.45 -21.11 -5.45
CA ALA A 3 -12.36 -22.54 -5.19
C ALA A 3 -12.70 -22.87 -3.73
N ASP A 4 -12.28 -22.03 -2.80
CA ASP A 4 -12.58 -22.19 -1.37
C ASP A 4 -14.06 -21.99 -1.09
N LEU A 5 -14.70 -21.02 -1.73
CA LEU A 5 -16.14 -20.78 -1.64
C LEU A 5 -16.95 -21.95 -2.22
N PHE A 6 -16.54 -22.47 -3.38
CA PHE A 6 -17.17 -23.64 -3.98
C PHE A 6 -17.08 -24.86 -3.06
N LEU A 7 -15.89 -25.12 -2.51
CA LEU A 7 -15.68 -26.24 -1.60
C LEU A 7 -16.47 -26.08 -0.30
N SER A 8 -16.58 -24.88 0.20
CA SER A 8 -17.35 -24.56 1.41
C SER A 8 -18.84 -24.81 1.23
N GLY A 9 -19.40 -24.42 0.07
CA GLY A 9 -20.77 -24.74 -0.32
C GLY A 9 -20.98 -26.26 -0.42
N TYR A 10 -20.04 -26.97 -1.04
CA TYR A 10 -20.07 -28.44 -1.15
C TYR A 10 -20.03 -29.13 0.23
N LEU A 11 -19.26 -28.60 1.19
CA LEU A 11 -19.18 -29.12 2.56
C LEU A 11 -20.34 -28.68 3.45
N GLY A 12 -21.26 -27.85 2.95
CA GLY A 12 -22.45 -27.42 3.64
C GLY A 12 -22.22 -26.36 4.72
N ILE A 13 -21.14 -25.59 4.64
CA ILE A 13 -20.85 -24.51 5.62
C ILE A 13 -21.93 -23.45 5.57
N ASP A 14 -22.42 -23.07 4.39
CA ASP A 14 -23.51 -22.12 4.22
C ASP A 14 -24.81 -22.60 4.90
N PHE A 15 -25.08 -23.90 4.82
CA PHE A 15 -26.24 -24.51 5.49
C PHE A 15 -26.11 -24.41 7.01
N ILE A 16 -24.92 -24.71 7.56
CA ILE A 16 -24.65 -24.65 9.00
C ILE A 16 -24.70 -23.22 9.51
N SER A 17 -24.12 -22.26 8.78
CA SER A 17 -24.10 -20.83 9.11
C SER A 17 -25.42 -20.13 8.77
N LYS A 18 -26.37 -20.82 8.15
CA LYS A 18 -27.67 -20.30 7.69
C LYS A 18 -27.50 -19.11 6.72
N GLY A 19 -26.43 -19.09 5.94
CA GLY A 19 -26.08 -18.00 5.02
C GLY A 19 -25.70 -16.68 5.70
N GLN A 20 -25.36 -16.69 7.00
CA GLN A 20 -25.04 -15.47 7.75
C GLN A 20 -23.54 -15.25 7.94
N ALA A 21 -22.70 -16.13 7.42
CA ALA A 21 -21.26 -16.01 7.53
C ALA A 21 -20.65 -15.51 6.21
N VAL A 22 -19.67 -14.64 6.33
CA VAL A 22 -18.91 -14.08 5.20
C VAL A 22 -17.49 -14.65 5.18
N TYR A 23 -16.97 -14.89 3.98
CA TYR A 23 -15.62 -15.41 3.78
C TYR A 23 -14.57 -14.32 3.95
N ARG A 24 -13.51 -14.62 4.71
CA ARG A 24 -12.34 -13.73 4.85
C ARG A 24 -11.04 -14.53 4.82
N LEU A 25 -10.08 -14.04 4.02
CA LEU A 25 -8.68 -14.46 4.10
C LEU A 25 -8.02 -13.71 5.25
N LEU A 26 -7.28 -14.44 6.09
CA LEU A 26 -6.59 -13.88 7.26
C LEU A 26 -5.09 -13.79 7.09
N ASP A 27 -4.47 -14.88 6.67
CA ASP A 27 -3.01 -14.99 6.57
C ASP A 27 -2.63 -15.75 5.31
N ALA A 28 -1.48 -15.41 4.75
CA ALA A 28 -0.85 -16.14 3.65
C ALA A 28 0.64 -15.81 3.55
N VAL A 29 1.41 -16.76 3.02
CA VAL A 29 2.79 -16.54 2.59
C VAL A 29 2.86 -16.83 1.10
N VAL A 30 3.21 -15.82 0.31
CA VAL A 30 3.26 -15.91 -1.16
C VAL A 30 4.69 -15.83 -1.65
N THR A 31 5.04 -16.68 -2.62
CA THR A 31 6.34 -16.68 -3.29
C THR A 31 6.14 -16.75 -4.79
N PHE A 32 6.76 -15.85 -5.54
CA PHE A 32 6.82 -15.90 -6.98
C PHE A 32 8.08 -16.66 -7.42
N HIS A 33 7.93 -17.59 -8.38
CA HIS A 33 9.02 -18.44 -8.88
C HIS A 33 9.49 -18.04 -10.28
N ARG A 34 8.78 -17.12 -10.92
CA ARG A 34 9.12 -16.53 -12.22
C ARG A 34 8.49 -15.14 -12.36
N GLY A 35 8.80 -14.44 -13.47
CA GLY A 35 8.12 -13.20 -13.85
C GLY A 35 6.62 -13.40 -14.09
N LEU A 36 5.90 -12.29 -14.12
CA LEU A 36 4.44 -12.29 -14.26
C LEU A 36 3.99 -12.90 -15.60
N PRO A 37 2.81 -13.55 -15.63
CA PRO A 37 2.26 -14.11 -16.86
C PRO A 37 1.89 -13.00 -17.85
N VAL A 38 1.89 -13.34 -19.14
CA VAL A 38 1.49 -12.43 -20.22
C VAL A 38 0.08 -12.77 -20.72
N PRO A 39 -0.61 -11.83 -21.42
CA PRO A 39 -1.91 -12.10 -22.02
C PRO A 39 -1.88 -13.32 -22.94
N GLY A 40 -2.77 -14.28 -22.69
CA GLY A 40 -2.84 -15.55 -23.42
C GLY A 40 -2.27 -16.75 -22.64
N ASP A 41 -1.51 -16.52 -21.58
CA ASP A 41 -1.09 -17.58 -20.68
C ASP A 41 -2.28 -18.19 -19.94
N VAL A 42 -2.22 -19.51 -19.74
CA VAL A 42 -3.21 -20.24 -18.93
C VAL A 42 -2.56 -20.62 -17.61
N ILE A 43 -3.09 -20.08 -16.53
CA ILE A 43 -2.62 -20.38 -15.17
C ILE A 43 -3.43 -21.56 -14.64
N ARG A 44 -2.74 -22.61 -14.23
CA ARG A 44 -3.33 -23.72 -13.48
C ARG A 44 -3.03 -23.55 -12.00
N TYR A 45 -4.05 -23.68 -11.16
CA TYR A 45 -3.92 -23.71 -9.68
C TYR A 45 -4.24 -25.11 -9.16
N ASP A 46 -3.32 -25.69 -8.42
CA ASP A 46 -3.53 -26.89 -7.63
C ASP A 46 -3.64 -26.47 -6.15
N ILE A 47 -4.88 -26.53 -5.60
CA ILE A 47 -5.22 -26.04 -4.28
C ILE A 47 -5.43 -27.22 -3.35
N LYS A 48 -4.80 -27.17 -2.18
CA LYS A 48 -4.92 -28.17 -1.13
C LYS A 48 -5.45 -27.55 0.13
N ILE A 49 -6.55 -28.09 0.67
CA ILE A 49 -7.00 -27.80 2.02
C ILE A 49 -6.24 -28.72 2.96
N ASP A 50 -5.46 -28.13 3.86
CA ASP A 50 -4.61 -28.88 4.78
C ASP A 50 -5.36 -29.29 6.04
N GLU A 51 -6.21 -28.39 6.55
CA GLU A 51 -6.93 -28.61 7.82
C GLU A 51 -8.21 -27.78 7.87
N PHE A 52 -9.29 -28.38 8.40
CA PHE A 52 -10.47 -27.65 8.86
C PHE A 52 -10.50 -27.67 10.39
N PHE A 53 -10.76 -26.51 10.98
CA PHE A 53 -10.89 -26.41 12.43
C PHE A 53 -11.96 -25.38 12.80
N ARG A 54 -12.38 -25.41 14.06
CA ARG A 54 -13.35 -24.48 14.58
C ARG A 54 -12.77 -23.77 15.79
N GLN A 55 -12.91 -22.44 15.79
CA GLN A 55 -12.60 -21.60 16.93
C GLN A 55 -13.89 -20.90 17.36
N ASP A 56 -14.41 -21.23 18.54
CA ASP A 56 -15.72 -20.79 19.03
C ASP A 56 -16.85 -21.12 18.05
N GLN A 57 -17.44 -20.13 17.38
CA GLN A 57 -18.47 -20.32 16.36
C GLN A 57 -17.93 -20.19 14.94
N THR A 58 -16.66 -19.78 14.78
CA THR A 58 -16.04 -19.51 13.48
C THR A 58 -15.45 -20.77 12.87
N TYR A 59 -15.81 -21.05 11.62
CA TYR A 59 -15.22 -22.13 10.83
C TYR A 59 -13.99 -21.62 10.08
N LEU A 60 -12.85 -22.24 10.35
CA LEU A 60 -11.56 -21.86 9.79
C LEU A 60 -10.98 -23.03 9.01
N PHE A 61 -10.13 -22.73 8.03
CA PHE A 61 -9.34 -23.73 7.34
C PHE A 61 -7.99 -23.19 6.95
N ARG A 62 -7.02 -24.11 6.92
CA ARG A 62 -5.69 -23.86 6.37
C ARG A 62 -5.59 -24.45 4.98
N PHE A 63 -4.88 -23.76 4.11
CA PHE A 63 -4.71 -24.21 2.75
C PHE A 63 -3.37 -23.74 2.16
N SER A 64 -2.99 -24.42 1.10
CA SER A 64 -1.85 -24.09 0.27
C SER A 64 -2.24 -24.23 -1.19
N PHE A 65 -1.51 -23.57 -2.08
CA PHE A 65 -1.65 -23.79 -3.51
C PHE A 65 -0.35 -23.59 -4.29
N GLU A 66 -0.28 -24.25 -5.42
CA GLU A 66 0.74 -24.08 -6.46
C GLU A 66 0.08 -23.57 -7.74
N GLY A 67 0.60 -22.45 -8.28
CA GLY A 67 0.19 -21.90 -9.55
C GLY A 67 1.26 -22.16 -10.60
N THR A 68 0.87 -22.67 -11.77
CA THR A 68 1.79 -22.95 -12.88
C THR A 68 1.29 -22.32 -14.17
N VAL A 69 2.23 -21.97 -15.07
CA VAL A 69 1.96 -21.57 -16.47
C VAL A 69 2.72 -22.53 -17.36
N ASN A 70 2.01 -23.21 -18.26
CA ASN A 70 2.59 -24.23 -19.15
C ASN A 70 3.38 -25.34 -18.42
N GLY A 71 2.98 -25.65 -17.17
CA GLY A 71 3.67 -26.64 -16.34
C GLY A 71 4.86 -26.10 -15.52
N GLU A 72 5.29 -24.88 -15.77
CA GLU A 72 6.38 -24.24 -15.02
C GLU A 72 5.83 -23.47 -13.81
N PRO A 73 6.48 -23.52 -12.63
CA PRO A 73 6.04 -22.81 -11.45
C PRO A 73 5.92 -21.31 -11.70
N LEU A 74 4.79 -20.72 -11.30
CA LEU A 74 4.53 -19.28 -11.33
C LEU A 74 4.62 -18.71 -9.92
N LEU A 75 3.78 -19.19 -9.02
CA LEU A 75 3.72 -18.76 -7.64
C LEU A 75 3.22 -19.88 -6.74
N SER A 76 3.60 -19.81 -5.47
CA SER A 76 3.06 -20.67 -4.43
C SER A 76 2.48 -19.85 -3.29
N MET A 77 1.45 -20.37 -2.64
CA MET A 77 0.93 -19.86 -1.39
C MET A 77 1.00 -20.95 -0.33
N GLN A 78 1.56 -20.60 0.81
CA GLN A 78 1.67 -21.49 1.97
C GLN A 78 1.09 -20.80 3.19
N ASN A 79 0.76 -21.60 4.21
CA ASN A 79 0.19 -21.12 5.47
C ASN A 79 -1.04 -20.21 5.25
N GLY A 80 -1.79 -20.45 4.16
CA GLY A 80 -3.05 -19.77 3.93
C GLY A 80 -4.01 -20.10 5.08
N CYS A 81 -4.63 -19.06 5.64
CA CYS A 81 -5.70 -19.23 6.63
C CYS A 81 -6.88 -18.37 6.20
N ALA A 82 -8.03 -19.00 6.14
CA ALA A 82 -9.27 -18.31 5.83
C ALA A 82 -10.41 -18.87 6.68
N GLY A 83 -11.52 -18.16 6.72
CA GLY A 83 -12.66 -18.60 7.50
C GLY A 83 -13.95 -17.91 7.14
N PHE A 84 -15.00 -18.35 7.83
CA PHE A 84 -16.36 -17.87 7.71
C PHE A 84 -16.76 -17.19 9.02
N PHE A 85 -16.99 -15.89 8.94
CA PHE A 85 -17.19 -15.01 10.07
C PHE A 85 -18.59 -14.41 10.02
N THR A 86 -19.18 -14.19 11.17
CA THR A 86 -20.37 -13.34 11.28
C THR A 86 -19.99 -11.86 11.07
N GLU A 87 -20.97 -11.04 10.69
CA GLU A 87 -20.74 -9.60 10.57
C GLU A 87 -20.26 -8.96 11.89
N GLU A 88 -20.70 -9.50 13.03
CA GLU A 88 -20.30 -9.03 14.35
C GLU A 88 -18.81 -9.34 14.62
N GLU A 89 -18.34 -10.53 14.30
CA GLU A 89 -16.93 -10.92 14.43
C GLU A 89 -16.02 -10.05 13.52
N VAL A 90 -16.45 -9.79 12.29
CA VAL A 90 -15.71 -8.90 11.37
C VAL A 90 -15.66 -7.48 11.93
N ARG A 91 -16.76 -6.95 12.42
CA ARG A 91 -16.86 -5.60 12.99
C ARG A 91 -16.00 -5.44 14.24
N ASN A 92 -15.91 -6.48 15.06
CA ASN A 92 -15.17 -6.48 16.32
C ASN A 92 -13.71 -6.96 16.17
N SER A 93 -13.22 -7.15 14.95
CA SER A 93 -11.87 -7.69 14.70
C SER A 93 -10.72 -6.86 15.28
N GLY A 94 -10.96 -5.57 15.57
CA GLY A 94 -9.96 -4.68 16.19
C GLY A 94 -8.79 -4.29 15.26
N GLY A 95 -8.72 -4.86 14.06
CA GLY A 95 -7.62 -4.62 13.11
C GLY A 95 -6.29 -5.29 13.52
N ILE A 96 -5.19 -4.78 12.99
CA ILE A 96 -3.84 -5.28 13.29
C ILE A 96 -3.21 -4.42 14.38
N ILE A 97 -2.88 -5.06 15.50
CA ILE A 97 -2.12 -4.47 16.60
C ILE A 97 -0.68 -4.96 16.45
N LEU A 98 0.25 -4.03 16.25
CA LEU A 98 1.67 -4.36 16.17
C LEU A 98 2.24 -4.62 17.56
N THR A 99 3.14 -5.56 17.64
CA THR A 99 3.94 -5.80 18.85
C THR A 99 5.02 -4.71 18.99
N GLU A 100 5.60 -4.58 20.17
CA GLU A 100 6.72 -3.65 20.40
C GLU A 100 7.89 -3.91 19.46
N ASP A 101 8.17 -5.18 19.12
CA ASP A 101 9.25 -5.54 18.21
C ASP A 101 8.93 -5.18 16.74
N GLU A 102 7.66 -5.22 16.36
CA GLU A 102 7.22 -4.84 15.01
C GLU A 102 7.24 -3.31 14.78
N VAL A 103 7.36 -2.49 15.82
CA VAL A 103 7.46 -1.03 15.69
C VAL A 103 8.86 -0.48 15.96
N LYS A 104 9.79 -1.28 16.50
CA LYS A 104 11.16 -0.83 16.79
C LYS A 104 11.90 -0.43 15.51
N PRO A 105 12.64 0.69 15.53
CA PRO A 105 13.56 1.03 14.46
C PRO A 105 14.58 -0.10 14.23
N GLN A 106 14.89 -0.36 12.98
CA GLN A 106 15.85 -1.35 12.52
C GLN A 106 16.72 -0.74 11.44
N SER A 107 17.93 -1.22 11.24
CA SER A 107 18.76 -0.78 10.12
C SER A 107 18.25 -1.42 8.83
N GLY A 108 17.98 -0.61 7.83
CA GLY A 108 17.69 -1.09 6.48
C GLY A 108 18.94 -1.71 5.84
N ILE A 109 18.74 -2.47 4.78
CA ILE A 109 19.79 -3.19 4.05
C ILE A 109 20.03 -2.52 2.71
N VAL A 110 21.24 -2.06 2.47
CA VAL A 110 21.72 -1.51 1.19
C VAL A 110 23.13 -1.99 0.91
N PRO A 111 23.61 -1.99 -0.36
CA PRO A 111 25.01 -2.22 -0.66
C PRO A 111 25.93 -1.20 0.04
N ASP A 112 27.15 -1.59 0.40
CA ASP A 112 28.13 -0.71 1.09
C ASP A 112 28.44 0.57 0.29
N ASP A 113 28.37 0.48 -1.03
CA ASP A 113 28.62 1.58 -1.97
C ASP A 113 27.32 2.23 -2.46
N TRP A 114 26.21 2.11 -1.72
CA TRP A 114 24.93 2.71 -2.06
C TRP A 114 25.03 4.22 -2.18
N GLN A 115 24.57 4.75 -3.31
CA GLN A 115 24.40 6.18 -3.54
C GLN A 115 23.03 6.44 -4.18
N PRO A 116 22.28 7.47 -3.76
CA PRO A 116 21.06 7.88 -4.43
C PRO A 116 21.34 8.28 -5.90
N LEU A 117 20.52 7.79 -6.82
CA LEU A 117 20.62 8.15 -8.24
C LEU A 117 20.17 9.60 -8.51
N VAL A 118 19.25 10.09 -7.69
CA VAL A 118 18.70 11.43 -7.78
C VAL A 118 18.52 12.01 -6.37
N PRO A 119 18.65 13.32 -6.19
CA PRO A 119 18.35 13.95 -4.91
C PRO A 119 16.86 13.81 -4.58
N MET A 120 16.56 13.57 -3.33
CA MET A 120 15.20 13.44 -2.79
C MET A 120 15.08 14.22 -1.49
N ASP A 121 13.96 14.92 -1.36
CA ASP A 121 13.53 15.58 -0.13
C ASP A 121 12.18 15.00 0.33
N ALA A 122 11.64 15.50 1.43
CA ALA A 122 10.28 15.17 1.84
C ALA A 122 9.28 15.83 0.87
N GLU A 123 8.40 15.04 0.28
CA GLU A 123 7.52 15.45 -0.82
C GLU A 123 6.09 14.93 -0.62
N ARG A 124 5.17 15.50 -1.40
CA ARG A 124 3.79 15.06 -1.54
C ARG A 124 3.31 15.28 -2.97
N TYR A 125 2.30 14.51 -3.40
CA TYR A 125 1.77 14.63 -4.77
C TYR A 125 0.26 14.59 -4.73
N ASP A 126 -0.36 15.52 -5.45
CA ASP A 126 -1.80 15.57 -5.64
C ASP A 126 -2.27 14.66 -6.79
N GLU A 127 -3.56 14.64 -7.02
CA GLU A 127 -4.19 13.89 -8.10
C GLU A 127 -3.62 14.25 -9.47
N SER A 128 -3.30 15.53 -9.69
CA SER A 128 -2.75 16.02 -10.97
C SER A 128 -1.38 15.45 -11.25
N GLY A 129 -0.52 15.35 -10.23
CA GLY A 129 0.79 14.69 -10.29
C GLY A 129 0.68 13.20 -10.61
N LEU A 130 -0.23 12.48 -9.93
CA LEU A 130 -0.45 11.07 -10.21
C LEU A 130 -1.07 10.83 -11.59
N ALA A 131 -1.95 11.71 -12.05
CA ALA A 131 -2.46 11.67 -13.42
C ALA A 131 -1.34 11.87 -14.46
N ALA A 132 -0.32 12.68 -14.16
CA ALA A 132 0.86 12.82 -15.02
C ALA A 132 1.67 11.52 -15.09
N LEU A 133 1.90 10.82 -13.97
CA LEU A 133 2.57 9.51 -13.96
C LEU A 133 1.80 8.46 -14.76
N ARG A 134 0.47 8.47 -14.73
CA ARG A 134 -0.38 7.61 -15.55
C ARG A 134 -0.26 7.89 -17.03
N ARG A 135 0.00 9.14 -17.42
CA ARG A 135 0.31 9.52 -18.81
C ARG A 135 1.76 9.28 -19.21
N GLY A 136 2.62 8.96 -18.24
CA GLY A 136 4.05 8.73 -18.47
C GLY A 136 4.89 9.99 -18.43
N ASP A 137 4.43 11.06 -17.81
CA ASP A 137 5.13 12.33 -17.62
C ASP A 137 5.59 12.49 -16.15
N PRO A 138 6.76 11.92 -15.77
CA PRO A 138 7.27 12.08 -14.42
C PRO A 138 7.76 13.52 -14.15
N GLY A 139 8.06 14.31 -15.19
CA GLY A 139 8.45 15.70 -15.03
C GLY A 139 7.34 16.58 -14.47
N ALA A 140 6.09 16.34 -14.89
CA ALA A 140 4.93 17.05 -14.37
C ALA A 140 4.58 16.64 -12.93
N CYS A 141 4.99 15.45 -12.47
CA CYS A 141 4.77 14.99 -11.10
C CYS A 141 5.96 15.35 -10.19
N PHE A 142 7.17 14.90 -10.55
CA PHE A 142 8.37 14.96 -9.71
C PHE A 142 9.22 16.20 -9.94
N GLY A 143 8.85 17.03 -10.91
CA GLY A 143 9.51 18.32 -11.16
C GLY A 143 10.64 18.25 -12.17
N LYS A 144 11.42 19.36 -12.19
CA LYS A 144 12.34 19.72 -13.27
C LYS A 144 13.40 18.66 -13.60
N LEU A 145 13.91 17.94 -12.61
CA LEU A 145 14.91 16.88 -12.81
C LEU A 145 14.40 15.76 -13.75
N PHE A 146 13.11 15.49 -13.72
CA PHE A 146 12.44 14.46 -14.52
C PHE A 146 11.86 15.01 -15.85
N SER A 147 12.06 16.32 -16.14
CA SER A 147 11.50 16.94 -17.34
C SER A 147 12.06 16.33 -18.62
N GLY A 148 11.18 16.18 -19.60
CA GLY A 148 11.54 15.58 -20.90
C GLY A 148 11.65 14.06 -20.89
N ILE A 149 11.40 13.39 -19.76
CA ILE A 149 11.29 11.94 -19.69
C ILE A 149 9.86 11.55 -20.06
N GLN A 150 9.72 10.58 -20.96
CA GLN A 150 8.44 9.98 -21.30
C GLN A 150 8.51 8.50 -20.98
N LEU A 151 7.80 8.07 -19.93
CA LEU A 151 7.76 6.67 -19.51
C LEU A 151 6.99 5.83 -20.53
N PRO A 152 7.54 4.67 -20.96
CA PRO A 152 6.81 3.70 -21.77
C PRO A 152 5.62 3.11 -20.98
N PRO A 153 4.61 2.55 -21.66
CA PRO A 153 3.43 1.97 -21.03
C PRO A 153 3.74 0.98 -19.89
N SER A 154 4.82 0.20 -20.02
CA SER A 154 5.27 -0.79 -19.02
C SER A 154 5.68 -0.16 -17.67
N GLN A 155 6.06 1.10 -17.68
CA GLN A 155 6.55 1.80 -16.50
C GLN A 155 5.58 2.86 -15.97
N ARG A 156 4.51 3.18 -16.68
CA ARG A 156 3.50 4.14 -16.20
C ARG A 156 2.81 3.63 -14.94
N LEU A 157 2.40 4.53 -14.10
CA LEU A 157 1.47 4.21 -13.03
C LEU A 157 0.15 3.70 -13.68
N PRO A 158 -0.42 2.58 -13.23
CA PRO A 158 -1.66 2.09 -13.81
C PRO A 158 -2.81 3.09 -13.68
N GLY A 159 -3.66 3.13 -14.69
CA GLY A 159 -4.80 4.04 -14.81
C GLY A 159 -6.12 3.30 -15.05
N GLY A 160 -7.17 4.03 -15.37
CA GLY A 160 -8.51 3.48 -15.57
C GLY A 160 -9.03 2.82 -14.29
N ARG A 161 -9.55 1.59 -14.38
CA ARG A 161 -10.01 0.83 -13.20
C ARG A 161 -8.89 0.53 -12.19
N MET A 162 -7.64 0.58 -12.59
CA MET A 162 -6.48 0.38 -11.71
C MET A 162 -5.88 1.70 -11.20
N ALA A 163 -6.60 2.81 -11.30
CA ALA A 163 -6.25 4.07 -10.65
C ALA A 163 -6.63 3.99 -9.15
N LEU A 164 -5.82 3.26 -8.38
CA LEU A 164 -6.10 2.88 -7.00
C LEU A 164 -5.54 3.87 -5.95
N ILE A 165 -4.93 4.96 -6.39
CA ILE A 165 -4.31 5.98 -5.54
C ILE A 165 -4.71 7.34 -6.09
N ASP A 166 -5.23 8.21 -5.23
CA ASP A 166 -5.62 9.57 -5.62
C ASP A 166 -4.52 10.59 -5.30
N ARG A 167 -3.78 10.39 -4.20
CA ARG A 167 -2.73 11.32 -3.77
C ARG A 167 -1.66 10.66 -2.93
N VAL A 168 -0.48 11.24 -2.90
CA VAL A 168 0.61 10.89 -1.98
C VAL A 168 0.62 11.95 -0.87
N LEU A 169 0.32 11.52 0.34
CA LEU A 169 0.26 12.38 1.53
C LEU A 169 1.65 12.79 1.99
N SER A 170 2.60 11.86 1.92
CA SER A 170 3.99 12.09 2.25
C SER A 170 4.89 11.06 1.58
N LEU A 171 6.06 11.50 1.14
CA LEU A 171 7.20 10.70 0.76
C LEU A 171 8.39 11.27 1.50
N ASP A 172 9.08 10.44 2.31
CA ASP A 172 10.25 10.84 3.07
C ASP A 172 11.38 9.83 2.77
N PRO A 173 12.47 10.25 2.11
CA PRO A 173 13.56 9.37 1.72
C PRO A 173 14.41 8.84 2.89
N ALA A 174 14.32 9.45 4.07
CA ALA A 174 15.01 9.04 5.29
C ALA A 174 14.05 8.47 6.35
N GLY A 175 12.75 8.46 6.06
CA GLY A 175 11.71 8.02 6.97
C GLY A 175 11.57 6.51 7.07
N GLY A 176 10.54 6.10 7.83
CA GLY A 176 10.21 4.71 8.06
C GLY A 176 11.09 4.02 9.09
N ARG A 177 10.65 2.86 9.51
CA ARG A 177 11.30 2.06 10.57
C ARG A 177 12.74 1.65 10.23
N TYR A 178 13.05 1.55 8.93
CA TYR A 178 14.34 1.08 8.44
C TYR A 178 15.29 2.22 8.01
N GLY A 179 14.83 3.48 8.02
CA GLY A 179 15.64 4.64 7.63
C GLY A 179 16.04 4.67 6.15
N LEU A 180 15.39 3.88 5.29
CA LEU A 180 15.61 3.83 3.84
C LEU A 180 14.50 4.51 3.04
N GLY A 181 13.53 5.06 3.73
CA GLY A 181 12.43 5.83 3.18
C GLY A 181 11.06 5.22 3.46
N THR A 182 10.07 6.10 3.43
CA THR A 182 8.66 5.76 3.56
C THR A 182 7.82 6.58 2.60
N ILE A 183 6.70 6.02 2.19
CA ILE A 183 5.69 6.71 1.40
C ILE A 183 4.32 6.37 1.94
N ARG A 184 3.47 7.39 2.07
CA ARG A 184 2.05 7.26 2.42
C ARG A 184 1.20 7.81 1.30
N ALA A 185 0.36 6.97 0.75
CA ALA A 185 -0.60 7.33 -0.28
C ALA A 185 -2.03 7.12 0.22
N GLU A 186 -3.00 7.74 -0.41
CA GLU A 186 -4.40 7.68 -0.02
C GLU A 186 -5.29 7.55 -1.25
N ALA A 187 -6.43 6.87 -1.09
CA ALA A 187 -7.53 6.89 -2.02
C ALA A 187 -8.87 7.10 -1.30
N ASP A 188 -9.77 7.83 -1.94
CA ASP A 188 -11.16 7.96 -1.53
C ASP A 188 -11.94 6.74 -2.03
N ILE A 189 -12.79 6.17 -1.19
CA ILE A 189 -13.60 5.00 -1.51
C ILE A 189 -15.04 5.44 -1.74
N HIS A 190 -15.61 5.02 -2.86
CA HIS A 190 -16.99 5.29 -3.21
C HIS A 190 -17.82 4.00 -3.17
N PRO A 191 -19.06 4.03 -2.69
CA PRO A 191 -19.88 2.82 -2.58
C PRO A 191 -20.12 2.07 -3.89
N ASP A 192 -19.97 2.75 -5.02
CA ASP A 192 -20.12 2.22 -6.38
C ASP A 192 -18.80 1.91 -7.08
N ASP A 193 -17.68 1.92 -6.35
CA ASP A 193 -16.40 1.48 -6.90
C ASP A 193 -16.53 0.07 -7.48
N TRP A 194 -15.93 -0.12 -8.66
CA TRP A 194 -16.09 -1.33 -9.44
C TRP A 194 -15.74 -2.62 -8.67
N PHE A 195 -14.74 -2.57 -7.80
CA PHE A 195 -14.30 -3.72 -7.02
C PHE A 195 -15.28 -4.08 -5.89
N LEU A 196 -16.04 -3.11 -5.38
CA LEU A 196 -17.10 -3.36 -4.40
C LEU A 196 -18.35 -3.96 -5.07
N THR A 197 -18.70 -3.49 -6.27
CA THR A 197 -19.89 -3.97 -6.97
C THR A 197 -19.76 -5.37 -7.56
N CYS A 198 -18.55 -5.91 -7.68
CA CYS A 198 -18.30 -7.22 -8.26
C CYS A 198 -17.74 -8.28 -7.28
N HIS A 199 -17.37 -7.92 -6.06
CA HIS A 199 -16.67 -8.82 -5.14
C HIS A 199 -17.08 -8.59 -3.68
N PHE A 200 -18.17 -9.24 -3.21
CA PHE A 200 -19.09 -10.18 -3.87
C PHE A 200 -20.49 -9.56 -3.99
N VAL A 201 -21.46 -10.26 -4.63
CA VAL A 201 -22.82 -9.74 -4.84
C VAL A 201 -23.52 -9.37 -3.51
N ASP A 202 -23.42 -10.23 -2.50
CA ASP A 202 -24.05 -10.02 -1.19
C ASP A 202 -23.05 -9.68 -0.06
N ASP A 203 -21.78 -9.45 -0.40
CA ASP A 203 -20.71 -9.15 0.54
C ASP A 203 -19.68 -8.24 -0.16
N MET A 204 -20.03 -6.97 -0.32
CA MET A 204 -19.24 -6.00 -1.06
C MET A 204 -17.99 -5.60 -0.27
N VAL A 205 -16.86 -6.18 -0.65
CA VAL A 205 -15.54 -5.91 -0.03
C VAL A 205 -14.45 -5.82 -1.08
N MET A 206 -13.45 -4.99 -0.82
CA MET A 206 -12.27 -4.90 -1.68
C MET A 206 -11.50 -6.23 -1.68
N PRO A 207 -11.14 -6.79 -2.85
CA PRO A 207 -10.32 -8.01 -2.91
C PRO A 207 -8.96 -7.83 -2.20
N GLY A 208 -8.53 -8.83 -1.43
CA GLY A 208 -7.22 -8.80 -0.77
C GLY A 208 -6.05 -8.68 -1.75
N THR A 209 -6.17 -9.24 -2.95
CA THR A 209 -5.19 -9.08 -4.03
C THR A 209 -5.14 -7.63 -4.54
N LEU A 210 -6.27 -6.94 -4.58
CA LEU A 210 -6.32 -5.52 -4.96
C LEU A 210 -5.69 -4.63 -3.87
N MET A 211 -5.84 -4.99 -2.58
CA MET A 211 -5.16 -4.31 -1.47
C MET A 211 -3.63 -4.43 -1.62
N TYR A 212 -3.14 -5.60 -2.07
CA TYR A 212 -1.71 -5.76 -2.40
C TYR A 212 -1.28 -4.84 -3.54
N GLU A 213 -2.07 -4.76 -4.62
CA GLU A 213 -1.80 -3.87 -5.76
C GLU A 213 -1.76 -2.38 -5.35
N CYS A 214 -2.62 -1.94 -4.45
CA CYS A 214 -2.56 -0.58 -3.91
C CYS A 214 -1.20 -0.27 -3.27
N CYS A 215 -0.72 -1.19 -2.44
CA CYS A 215 0.60 -1.05 -1.81
C CYS A 215 1.74 -1.18 -2.83
N ALA A 216 1.62 -2.06 -3.83
CA ALA A 216 2.60 -2.20 -4.91
C ALA A 216 2.68 -0.94 -5.80
N HIS A 217 1.55 -0.33 -6.12
CA HIS A 217 1.52 0.96 -6.83
C HIS A 217 2.16 2.09 -5.99
N THR A 218 1.92 2.09 -4.68
CA THR A 218 2.55 3.04 -3.77
C THR A 218 4.08 2.87 -3.74
N LEU A 219 4.55 1.62 -3.63
CA LEU A 219 5.98 1.30 -3.75
C LEU A 219 6.55 1.76 -5.10
N ARG A 220 5.83 1.51 -6.20
CA ARG A 220 6.24 1.91 -7.54
C ARG A 220 6.44 3.42 -7.69
N ILE A 221 5.56 4.24 -7.09
CA ILE A 221 5.72 5.70 -7.08
C ILE A 221 7.03 6.08 -6.37
N TYR A 222 7.33 5.44 -5.22
CA TYR A 222 8.58 5.67 -4.50
C TYR A 222 9.79 5.33 -5.36
N LEU A 223 9.81 4.14 -6.00
CA LEU A 223 10.92 3.69 -6.85
C LEU A 223 11.10 4.60 -8.07
N GLN A 224 10.03 5.04 -8.70
CA GLN A 224 10.09 6.00 -9.79
C GLN A 224 10.71 7.33 -9.33
N ARG A 225 10.30 7.83 -8.17
CA ARG A 225 10.83 9.08 -7.63
C ARG A 225 12.32 8.98 -7.25
N MET A 226 12.78 7.83 -6.75
CA MET A 226 14.21 7.60 -6.48
C MET A 226 15.07 7.38 -7.75
N GLY A 227 14.45 7.45 -8.93
CA GLY A 227 15.15 7.38 -10.20
C GLY A 227 15.19 6.00 -10.85
N TRP A 228 14.43 5.04 -10.35
CA TRP A 228 14.32 3.72 -10.99
C TRP A 228 13.29 3.77 -12.12
N ILE A 229 13.68 4.42 -13.20
CA ILE A 229 12.90 4.60 -14.43
C ILE A 229 13.77 4.38 -15.66
N SER A 230 13.13 4.13 -16.79
CA SER A 230 13.79 3.97 -18.09
C SER A 230 12.87 4.45 -19.21
N ASP A 231 13.44 4.81 -20.33
CA ASP A 231 12.72 5.09 -21.59
C ASP A 231 12.56 3.85 -22.46
N ARG A 232 13.09 2.69 -22.03
CA ARG A 232 13.06 1.43 -22.76
C ARG A 232 11.77 0.65 -22.46
N PRO A 233 10.98 0.28 -23.49
CA PRO A 233 9.67 -0.38 -23.31
C PRO A 233 9.75 -1.81 -22.79
N GLU A 234 10.89 -2.49 -22.94
CA GLU A 234 11.13 -3.85 -22.42
C GLU A 234 11.40 -3.87 -20.91
N VAL A 235 11.69 -2.73 -20.32
CA VAL A 235 11.91 -2.63 -18.88
C VAL A 235 10.57 -2.62 -18.15
N VAL A 236 10.42 -3.51 -17.18
CA VAL A 236 9.16 -3.72 -16.42
C VAL A 236 9.43 -3.82 -14.92
N TYR A 237 8.39 -3.59 -14.12
CA TYR A 237 8.44 -3.90 -12.69
C TYR A 237 7.80 -5.26 -12.44
N GLU A 238 8.54 -6.14 -11.74
CA GLU A 238 8.13 -7.50 -11.43
C GLU A 238 8.45 -7.87 -9.99
N PRO A 239 7.83 -8.92 -9.43
CA PRO A 239 8.26 -9.47 -8.14
C PRO A 239 9.70 -9.98 -8.18
N VAL A 240 10.40 -9.93 -7.05
CA VAL A 240 11.68 -10.65 -6.89
C VAL A 240 11.37 -12.13 -6.70
N ILE A 241 12.03 -12.96 -7.52
CA ILE A 241 11.81 -14.41 -7.53
C ILE A 241 12.34 -15.05 -6.26
N ASP A 242 11.62 -16.07 -5.75
CA ASP A 242 11.98 -16.89 -4.58
C ASP A 242 12.14 -16.08 -3.27
N ARG A 243 11.47 -14.94 -3.19
CA ARG A 243 11.33 -14.16 -1.95
C ARG A 243 9.90 -14.29 -1.42
N GLN A 244 9.79 -14.59 -0.15
CA GLN A 244 8.50 -14.73 0.54
C GLN A 244 7.96 -13.36 0.94
N ALA A 245 6.68 -13.15 0.66
CA ALA A 245 5.89 -12.04 1.21
C ALA A 245 4.81 -12.60 2.14
N VAL A 246 4.73 -12.07 3.35
CA VAL A 246 3.73 -12.46 4.35
C VAL A 246 2.59 -11.46 4.34
N LEU A 247 1.37 -11.97 4.25
CA LEU A 247 0.13 -11.20 4.35
C LEU A 247 -0.54 -11.49 5.70
N LYS A 248 -1.00 -10.44 6.38
CA LYS A 248 -2.01 -10.50 7.44
C LYS A 248 -3.16 -9.55 7.09
N CYS A 249 -4.40 -10.03 7.13
CA CYS A 249 -5.60 -9.23 6.89
C CYS A 249 -6.55 -9.37 8.08
N ARG A 250 -6.99 -8.25 8.66
CA ARG A 250 -7.83 -8.20 9.87
C ARG A 250 -8.96 -7.17 9.77
N GLY A 251 -9.33 -6.80 8.57
CA GLY A 251 -10.47 -5.93 8.35
C GLY A 251 -10.75 -5.70 6.86
N PRO A 252 -12.02 -5.47 6.50
CA PRO A 252 -12.43 -5.21 5.14
C PRO A 252 -12.38 -3.71 4.78
N VAL A 253 -12.32 -3.43 3.48
CA VAL A 253 -12.79 -2.18 2.89
C VAL A 253 -14.17 -2.44 2.29
N THR A 254 -15.17 -1.66 2.69
CA THR A 254 -16.58 -1.85 2.35
C THR A 254 -17.17 -0.57 1.75
N PRO A 255 -18.41 -0.57 1.25
CA PRO A 255 -19.09 0.66 0.79
C PRO A 255 -19.24 1.75 1.87
N ALA A 256 -19.09 1.41 3.15
CA ALA A 256 -19.12 2.37 4.25
C ALA A 256 -17.75 3.02 4.53
N THR A 257 -16.66 2.46 4.01
CA THR A 257 -15.32 3.01 4.11
C THR A 257 -15.23 4.30 3.29
N ARG A 258 -14.58 5.33 3.82
CA ARG A 258 -14.42 6.61 3.14
C ARG A 258 -13.03 6.80 2.55
N HIS A 259 -12.01 6.42 3.31
CA HIS A 259 -10.62 6.63 2.94
C HIS A 259 -9.81 5.38 3.24
N VAL A 260 -8.88 5.07 2.35
CA VAL A 260 -7.84 4.08 2.60
C VAL A 260 -6.48 4.73 2.47
N VAL A 261 -5.59 4.42 3.41
CA VAL A 261 -4.20 4.89 3.40
C VAL A 261 -3.29 3.70 3.24
N TYR A 262 -2.32 3.82 2.35
CA TYR A 262 -1.27 2.85 2.08
C TYR A 262 0.05 3.43 2.57
N GLU A 263 0.68 2.78 3.52
CA GLU A 263 1.98 3.16 4.08
C GLU A 263 2.98 2.08 3.71
N VAL A 264 4.06 2.46 3.04
CA VAL A 264 5.10 1.55 2.59
C VAL A 264 6.44 2.02 3.12
N GLU A 265 7.15 1.14 3.81
CA GLU A 265 8.46 1.37 4.39
C GLU A 265 9.51 0.53 3.66
N ILE A 266 10.53 1.18 3.12
CA ILE A 266 11.61 0.50 2.39
C ILE A 266 12.53 -0.19 3.40
N ARG A 267 12.68 -1.52 3.24
CA ARG A 267 13.50 -2.36 4.12
C ARG A 267 14.86 -2.73 3.53
N GLU A 268 14.87 -2.99 2.22
CA GLU A 268 16.08 -3.42 1.51
C GLU A 268 16.08 -2.85 0.10
N LEU A 269 17.23 -2.37 -0.35
CA LEU A 269 17.46 -1.93 -1.74
C LEU A 269 18.74 -2.59 -2.24
N GLY A 270 18.77 -2.98 -3.51
CA GLY A 270 19.96 -3.62 -4.08
C GLY A 270 19.94 -3.68 -5.60
N PHE A 271 21.03 -4.22 -6.15
CA PHE A 271 21.27 -4.33 -7.60
C PHE A 271 21.80 -5.72 -8.01
N ASN A 272 21.28 -6.80 -7.48
CA ASN A 272 21.83 -8.12 -7.77
C ASN A 272 20.82 -9.09 -8.40
N PRO A 273 20.88 -9.31 -9.71
CA PRO A 273 21.63 -8.56 -10.73
C PRO A 273 20.94 -7.28 -11.17
N GLU A 274 19.64 -7.18 -10.94
CA GLU A 274 18.76 -6.08 -11.32
C GLU A 274 18.42 -5.22 -10.09
N PRO A 275 18.02 -3.95 -10.28
CA PRO A 275 17.54 -3.12 -9.20
C PRO A 275 16.32 -3.75 -8.53
N TYR A 276 16.36 -3.92 -7.20
CA TYR A 276 15.24 -4.47 -6.44
C TYR A 276 15.04 -3.77 -5.11
N ALA A 277 13.80 -3.76 -4.67
CA ALA A 277 13.38 -3.30 -3.36
C ALA A 277 12.59 -4.38 -2.63
N ILE A 278 12.78 -4.45 -1.32
CA ILE A 278 11.92 -5.18 -0.38
C ILE A 278 11.35 -4.15 0.59
N ALA A 279 10.06 -4.19 0.81
CA ALA A 279 9.35 -3.24 1.65
C ALA A 279 8.34 -3.95 2.55
N ASP A 280 8.02 -3.33 3.67
CA ASP A 280 6.87 -3.67 4.47
C ASP A 280 5.76 -2.64 4.21
N ALA A 281 4.51 -3.08 4.17
CA ALA A 281 3.40 -2.19 3.89
C ALA A 281 2.25 -2.40 4.87
N HIS A 282 1.57 -1.31 5.17
CA HIS A 282 0.37 -1.27 5.98
C HIS A 282 -0.76 -0.58 5.22
N MET A 283 -1.96 -1.13 5.36
CA MET A 283 -3.16 -0.48 4.83
C MET A 283 -4.11 -0.14 5.97
N TYR A 284 -4.66 1.06 5.91
CA TYR A 284 -5.61 1.58 6.87
C TYR A 284 -6.92 1.90 6.17
N ALA A 285 -8.04 1.48 6.76
CA ALA A 285 -9.38 1.89 6.38
C ALA A 285 -9.95 2.79 7.47
N ASP A 286 -10.28 4.04 7.14
CA ASP A 286 -10.75 5.06 8.09
C ASP A 286 -9.91 5.13 9.38
N GLY A 287 -8.59 5.04 9.23
CA GLY A 287 -7.62 5.11 10.33
C GLY A 287 -7.36 3.80 11.08
N HIS A 288 -8.08 2.72 10.80
CA HIS A 288 -7.84 1.40 11.39
C HIS A 288 -6.89 0.59 10.51
N ARG A 289 -5.80 0.08 11.07
CA ARG A 289 -4.86 -0.79 10.34
C ARG A 289 -5.50 -2.13 10.09
N ILE A 290 -5.81 -2.43 8.84
CA ILE A 290 -6.55 -3.63 8.44
C ILE A 290 -5.69 -4.66 7.73
N VAL A 291 -4.60 -4.26 7.08
CA VAL A 291 -3.70 -5.17 6.36
C VAL A 291 -2.25 -4.84 6.66
N MET A 292 -1.42 -5.88 6.73
CA MET A 292 0.03 -5.81 6.80
C MET A 292 0.63 -6.76 5.77
N PHE A 293 1.56 -6.25 4.96
CA PHE A 293 2.43 -7.05 4.12
C PHE A 293 3.87 -6.91 4.63
N GLN A 294 4.54 -8.03 4.87
CA GLN A 294 5.95 -8.05 5.22
C GLN A 294 6.74 -8.68 4.08
N GLY A 295 7.78 -7.98 3.64
CA GLY A 295 8.64 -8.46 2.56
C GLY A 295 8.00 -8.38 1.18
N MET A 296 7.13 -7.40 0.91
CA MET A 296 6.73 -7.07 -0.46
C MET A 296 7.96 -6.80 -1.31
N THR A 297 7.96 -7.31 -2.53
CA THR A 297 9.11 -7.18 -3.42
C THR A 297 8.74 -6.51 -4.72
N MET A 298 9.69 -5.73 -5.25
CA MET A 298 9.61 -5.19 -6.61
C MET A 298 11.01 -5.07 -7.18
N LYS A 299 11.24 -5.56 -8.39
CA LYS A 299 12.47 -5.37 -9.15
C LYS A 299 12.19 -4.72 -10.48
N MET A 300 13.20 -4.10 -11.04
CA MET A 300 13.16 -3.47 -12.36
C MET A 300 13.89 -4.38 -13.36
N THR A 301 13.14 -5.30 -13.99
CA THR A 301 13.67 -6.28 -14.93
C THR A 301 14.12 -5.61 -16.24
N GLY A 302 15.25 -6.05 -16.78
CA GLY A 302 15.83 -5.52 -18.00
C GLY A 302 16.74 -4.29 -17.82
N MET A 303 17.03 -3.92 -16.59
CA MET A 303 18.00 -2.87 -16.22
C MET A 303 19.02 -3.42 -15.22
N ASP A 304 20.25 -2.97 -15.32
CA ASP A 304 21.26 -3.14 -14.28
C ASP A 304 21.62 -1.77 -13.67
N ARG A 305 22.45 -1.78 -12.63
CA ARG A 305 22.93 -0.58 -11.95
C ARG A 305 23.61 0.38 -12.90
N GLY A 306 24.53 -0.10 -13.76
CA GLY A 306 25.29 0.75 -14.68
C GLY A 306 24.38 1.42 -15.72
N ALA A 307 23.36 0.72 -16.19
CA ALA A 307 22.37 1.28 -17.11
C ALA A 307 21.54 2.40 -16.46
N LEU A 308 21.14 2.25 -15.19
CA LEU A 308 20.46 3.30 -14.44
C LEU A 308 21.37 4.51 -14.17
N GLU A 309 22.60 4.28 -13.72
CA GLU A 309 23.58 5.35 -13.50
C GLU A 309 23.86 6.13 -14.79
N ASN A 310 24.05 5.44 -15.92
CA ASN A 310 24.24 6.05 -17.23
C ASN A 310 22.99 6.83 -17.70
N PHE A 311 21.79 6.31 -17.44
CA PHE A 311 20.54 7.00 -17.77
C PHE A 311 20.46 8.38 -17.12
N TRP A 312 20.90 8.50 -15.87
CA TRP A 312 20.92 9.77 -15.15
C TRP A 312 22.14 10.63 -15.47
N ALA A 313 23.32 10.04 -15.66
CA ALA A 313 24.55 10.77 -16.01
C ALA A 313 24.49 11.49 -17.37
N MET A 314 23.70 10.98 -18.31
CA MET A 314 23.50 11.62 -19.62
C MET A 314 22.56 12.83 -19.57
N ARG A 315 21.93 13.10 -18.43
CA ARG A 315 21.04 14.26 -18.25
C ARG A 315 21.79 15.42 -17.64
N PRO A 316 21.62 16.65 -18.17
CA PRO A 316 22.27 17.80 -17.58
C PRO A 316 21.85 17.94 -16.12
N GLU A 317 22.84 18.21 -15.24
CA GLU A 317 22.58 18.60 -13.86
C GLU A 317 21.68 19.82 -13.85
N THR A 318 20.40 19.59 -13.79
CA THR A 318 19.47 20.64 -13.36
C THR A 318 19.64 20.67 -11.86
N GLY A 319 20.35 21.68 -11.34
CA GLY A 319 20.56 21.86 -9.90
C GLY A 319 19.25 21.68 -9.12
N PRO A 320 19.33 21.46 -7.80
CA PRO A 320 18.17 21.15 -6.99
C PRO A 320 17.04 22.08 -7.42
N SER A 321 15.93 21.50 -7.83
CA SER A 321 14.70 22.29 -7.97
C SER A 321 14.57 22.97 -6.62
N PRO A 322 14.46 24.31 -6.54
CA PRO A 322 14.07 24.90 -5.28
C PRO A 322 12.86 24.07 -4.88
N ALA A 323 12.91 23.48 -3.67
CA ALA A 323 11.74 22.89 -3.08
C ALA A 323 10.63 23.83 -3.53
N LYS A 324 9.64 23.34 -4.30
CA LYS A 324 8.45 24.12 -4.44
C LYS A 324 8.11 24.35 -2.98
N ASP A 325 8.47 25.53 -2.45
CA ASP A 325 7.64 26.14 -1.48
C ASP A 325 6.27 25.99 -2.10
N MET A 326 5.63 24.88 -1.81
CA MET A 326 4.20 24.89 -1.90
C MET A 326 3.90 26.05 -0.97
N ASP A 327 3.71 27.22 -1.57
CA ASP A 327 2.77 28.14 -1.01
C ASP A 327 1.61 27.21 -0.61
N ILE A 328 1.66 26.76 0.63
CA ILE A 328 0.44 26.48 1.37
C ILE A 328 -0.30 27.74 1.03
N PRO A 329 -1.36 27.68 0.16
CA PRO A 329 -2.06 28.89 -0.14
C PRO A 329 -2.26 29.43 1.26
N SER A 330 -1.47 30.47 1.59
CA SER A 330 -1.69 31.21 2.80
C SER A 330 -3.09 31.64 2.55
N SER A 331 -4.01 30.81 3.03
CA SER A 331 -5.42 31.18 3.06
C SER A 331 -5.30 32.54 3.65
N PRO A 332 -5.68 33.62 2.97
CA PRO A 332 -5.55 34.97 3.49
C PRO A 332 -6.26 35.13 4.83
N ASN A 333 -6.91 34.07 5.31
CA ASN A 333 -7.53 33.89 6.59
C ASN A 333 -7.00 32.59 7.24
N VAL A 334 -5.83 32.62 7.87
CA VAL A 334 -5.50 31.64 8.89
C VAL A 334 -6.46 31.92 10.04
N GLU A 335 -7.55 31.17 10.10
CA GLU A 335 -8.61 31.35 11.12
C GLU A 335 -8.08 30.99 12.51
N PHE A 336 -7.11 30.06 12.62
CA PHE A 336 -6.47 29.63 13.85
C PHE A 336 -4.95 29.54 13.71
N SER A 337 -4.22 30.17 14.63
CA SER A 337 -2.78 30.08 14.69
C SER A 337 -2.29 28.71 15.20
N ARG A 338 -1.00 28.40 14.96
CA ARG A 338 -0.35 27.21 15.53
C ARG A 338 -0.50 27.12 17.05
N ASP A 339 -0.36 28.25 17.77
CA ASP A 339 -0.50 28.28 19.21
C ASP A 339 -1.93 27.96 19.66
N GLN A 340 -2.94 28.40 18.93
CA GLN A 340 -4.33 28.04 19.17
C GLN A 340 -4.59 26.55 18.93
N LEU A 341 -3.96 25.95 17.92
CA LEU A 341 -4.06 24.50 17.69
C LEU A 341 -3.39 23.71 18.84
N ILE A 342 -2.25 24.17 19.36
CA ILE A 342 -1.59 23.57 20.52
C ILE A 342 -2.46 23.69 21.77
N GLU A 343 -3.05 24.86 22.02
CA GLU A 343 -3.98 25.07 23.15
C GLU A 343 -5.21 24.17 23.04
N PHE A 344 -5.74 23.93 21.84
CA PHE A 344 -6.82 22.96 21.64
C PHE A 344 -6.36 21.52 21.89
N ALA A 345 -5.16 21.12 21.47
CA ALA A 345 -4.64 19.77 21.64
C ALA A 345 -4.34 19.45 23.12
N THR A 346 -3.65 20.34 23.83
CA THR A 346 -3.07 20.07 25.15
C THR A 346 -3.46 21.05 26.24
N GLY A 347 -3.97 22.23 25.89
CA GLY A 347 -4.29 23.33 26.79
C GLY A 347 -5.81 23.53 27.01
N LEU A 348 -6.25 24.77 26.94
CA LEU A 348 -7.64 25.18 27.24
C LEU A 348 -8.40 25.52 25.95
N PRO A 349 -9.57 24.91 25.70
CA PRO A 349 -10.40 25.23 24.53
C PRO A 349 -10.73 26.72 24.40
N SER A 350 -10.93 27.42 25.50
CA SER A 350 -11.20 28.87 25.47
C SER A 350 -10.03 29.71 24.97
N LYS A 351 -8.79 29.23 25.11
CA LYS A 351 -7.61 29.90 24.56
C LYS A 351 -7.47 29.64 23.04
N ALA A 352 -7.93 28.49 22.58
CA ALA A 352 -7.96 28.17 21.15
C ALA A 352 -9.08 28.94 20.41
N PHE A 353 -10.30 28.92 20.96
CA PHE A 353 -11.52 29.33 20.25
C PHE A 353 -12.18 30.59 20.87
N GLY A 354 -11.64 31.12 21.94
CA GLY A 354 -12.15 32.32 22.60
C GLY A 354 -13.15 32.08 23.73
N PRO A 355 -13.67 33.18 24.34
CA PRO A 355 -14.47 33.15 25.58
C PRO A 355 -15.71 32.26 25.58
N PRO A 356 -16.45 32.06 24.48
CA PRO A 356 -17.60 31.17 24.46
C PRO A 356 -17.28 29.71 24.83
N TYR A 357 -16.00 29.32 24.69
CA TYR A 357 -15.55 27.95 24.97
C TYR A 357 -15.06 27.73 26.41
N ARG A 358 -15.13 28.72 27.30
CA ARG A 358 -14.78 28.60 28.74
C ARG A 358 -15.49 27.47 29.49
N PRO A 359 -16.77 27.14 29.23
CA PRO A 359 -17.39 25.98 29.87
C PRO A 359 -16.67 24.66 29.59
N PHE A 360 -16.02 24.53 28.46
CA PHE A 360 -15.28 23.31 28.04
C PHE A 360 -13.86 23.22 28.63
N ASP A 361 -13.38 24.24 29.30
CA ASP A 361 -12.08 24.20 29.98
C ASP A 361 -12.10 23.27 31.22
N GLN A 362 -13.25 23.12 31.86
CA GLN A 362 -13.42 22.27 33.04
C GLN A 362 -14.10 20.94 32.73
N GLU A 363 -15.03 20.92 31.80
CA GLU A 363 -15.79 19.73 31.40
C GLU A 363 -15.33 19.27 30.04
N ARG A 364 -14.72 18.06 29.98
CA ARG A 364 -14.11 17.51 28.77
C ARG A 364 -15.14 16.90 27.81
N PHE A 365 -16.14 17.65 27.38
CA PHE A 365 -17.11 17.20 26.36
C PHE A 365 -16.61 17.32 24.93
N ILE A 366 -15.52 18.04 24.69
CA ILE A 366 -14.94 18.19 23.34
C ILE A 366 -13.80 17.19 23.17
N ALA A 367 -13.85 16.39 22.09
CA ALA A 367 -12.75 15.55 21.69
C ALA A 367 -11.50 16.40 21.40
N ARG A 368 -10.36 15.99 21.94
CA ARG A 368 -9.07 16.64 21.72
C ARG A 368 -8.36 16.02 20.54
N LEU A 369 -7.46 16.76 19.94
CA LEU A 369 -6.52 16.17 19.01
C LEU A 369 -5.67 15.12 19.72
N PRO A 370 -5.47 13.92 19.12
CA PRO A 370 -4.76 12.82 19.78
C PRO A 370 -3.26 13.09 19.96
N ALA A 371 -2.70 14.04 19.21
CA ALA A 371 -1.32 14.51 19.34
C ALA A 371 -1.25 16.00 19.01
N PRO A 372 -0.25 16.73 19.56
CA PRO A 372 0.00 18.10 19.15
C PRO A 372 0.30 18.17 17.65
N PRO A 373 -0.16 19.21 16.95
CA PRO A 373 0.26 19.46 15.58
C PRO A 373 1.77 19.81 15.57
N TYR A 374 2.53 19.02 14.86
CA TYR A 374 3.97 19.23 14.65
C TYR A 374 4.24 20.15 13.48
#